data_a398d1c9e1d2feaffe073eecefef4ad5
#
_entry.id   a398d1c9e1d2feaffe073eecefef4ad5
#
_cell.length_a   1.000
_cell.length_b   1.000
_cell.length_c   1.000
_cell.angle_alpha   90.00
_cell.angle_beta   90.00
_cell.angle_gamma   90.00
#
_symmetry.space_group_name_H-M   'P 1'
#
loop_
_entity.id
_entity.type
_entity.pdbx_description
1 polymer ?
#
loop_
_entity_poly.entity_id
_entity_poly.type
_entity_poly.pdbx_seq_one_letter_code
_entity_poly.pdbx_strand_id
1 'polypeptide(L)'
;CIRDRVTAVFTRRQINIESLNVSASSIKGVHKYTITAWTDKDTIEKVVKQIEKKIDVIQAHYFTEDEIYFHEIALYKVSTPAFQETPEASKLIRRYNARVVEVNPVFSIVEKNGMSEDITSLYGELKALNCVLQFVRSGRVAITTSCFERVNEFLDGREAMYNQSKNQQE
;
A
#
# COMPACT_ATOMS: atom_id res chain seq x y z
N CYS A 1 0.16 -13.25 16.01
CA CYS A 1 -0.27 -12.04 15.32
C CYS A 1 -0.90 -12.40 13.96
N ILE A 2 -1.98 -11.74 13.56
CA ILE A 2 -2.64 -12.01 12.26
C ILE A 2 -1.69 -11.75 11.09
N ARG A 3 -0.87 -10.71 11.18
CA ARG A 3 0.14 -10.38 10.17
C ARG A 3 1.03 -11.58 9.87
N ASP A 4 1.55 -12.24 10.89
CA ASP A 4 2.48 -13.38 10.74
C ASP A 4 1.76 -14.58 10.09
N ARG A 5 0.48 -14.78 10.40
CA ARG A 5 -0.33 -15.85 9.80
C ARG A 5 -0.64 -15.59 8.33
N VAL A 6 -0.84 -14.33 7.96
CA VAL A 6 -1.08 -13.93 6.56
C VAL A 6 0.21 -14.04 5.76
N THR A 7 1.32 -13.46 6.23
CA THR A 7 2.61 -13.53 5.53
C THR A 7 3.13 -14.95 5.39
N ALA A 8 2.88 -15.82 6.38
CA ALA A 8 3.25 -17.24 6.30
C ALA A 8 2.58 -17.99 5.13
N VAL A 9 1.41 -17.55 4.66
CA VAL A 9 0.76 -18.16 3.49
C VAL A 9 1.57 -17.89 2.22
N PHE A 10 2.08 -16.66 2.07
CA PHE A 10 2.95 -16.28 0.95
C PHE A 10 4.29 -17.00 1.02
N THR A 11 4.93 -17.00 2.19
CA THR A 11 6.23 -17.67 2.40
C THR A 11 6.18 -19.16 2.08
N ARG A 12 5.14 -19.89 2.51
CA ARG A 12 4.98 -21.32 2.22
C ARG A 12 4.84 -21.63 0.74
N ARG A 13 4.43 -20.66 -0.08
CA ARG A 13 4.29 -20.76 -1.53
C ARG A 13 5.46 -20.12 -2.27
N GLN A 14 6.48 -19.66 -1.55
CA GLN A 14 7.65 -18.99 -2.11
C GLN A 14 7.29 -17.72 -2.90
N ILE A 15 6.20 -17.05 -2.53
CA ILE A 15 5.76 -15.80 -3.12
C ILE A 15 6.41 -14.66 -2.35
N ASN A 16 7.18 -13.83 -3.06
CA ASN A 16 7.77 -12.63 -2.47
C ASN A 16 6.71 -11.53 -2.31
N ILE A 17 6.59 -10.98 -1.10
CA ILE A 17 5.76 -9.81 -0.83
C ILE A 17 6.61 -8.56 -1.15
N GLU A 18 6.15 -7.75 -2.10
CA GLU A 18 6.82 -6.50 -2.45
C GLU A 18 6.49 -5.38 -1.48
N SER A 19 5.24 -5.27 -1.10
CA SER A 19 4.81 -4.31 -0.09
C SER A 19 3.69 -4.88 0.77
N LEU A 20 3.66 -4.45 2.03
CA LEU A 20 2.62 -4.76 2.99
C LEU A 20 2.25 -3.49 3.72
N ASN A 21 1.06 -2.97 3.47
CA ASN A 21 0.50 -1.84 4.19
C ASN A 21 -0.65 -2.32 5.08
N VAL A 22 -0.67 -1.85 6.32
CA VAL A 22 -1.73 -2.16 7.29
C VAL A 22 -2.22 -0.87 7.90
N SER A 23 -3.51 -0.61 7.78
CA SER A 23 -4.15 0.58 8.33
C SER A 23 -5.44 0.23 9.06
N ALA A 24 -5.83 1.06 10.02
CA ALA A 24 -7.16 0.98 10.60
C ALA A 24 -8.21 1.28 9.52
N SER A 25 -9.27 0.49 9.50
CA SER A 25 -10.44 0.75 8.66
C SER A 25 -11.33 1.84 9.28
N SER A 26 -12.32 2.32 8.53
CA SER A 26 -13.40 3.15 9.04
C SER A 26 -14.24 2.45 10.13
N ILE A 27 -14.21 1.11 10.17
CA ILE A 27 -14.91 0.29 11.15
C ILE A 27 -13.99 0.03 12.34
N LYS A 28 -14.43 0.34 13.54
CA LYS A 28 -13.63 0.17 14.77
C LYS A 28 -13.22 -1.30 14.97
N GLY A 29 -11.93 -1.51 15.17
CA GLY A 29 -11.36 -2.85 15.41
C GLY A 29 -11.08 -3.65 14.13
N VAL A 30 -11.42 -3.13 12.96
CA VAL A 30 -11.11 -3.74 11.66
C VAL A 30 -9.89 -3.06 11.05
N HIS A 31 -8.97 -3.86 10.51
CA HIS A 31 -7.78 -3.39 9.81
C HIS A 31 -7.80 -3.84 8.36
N LYS A 32 -7.42 -2.95 7.46
CA LYS A 32 -7.23 -3.23 6.04
C LYS A 32 -5.76 -3.55 5.76
N TYR A 33 -5.54 -4.68 5.12
CA TYR A 33 -4.23 -5.14 4.64
C TYR A 33 -4.18 -4.95 3.13
N THR A 34 -3.22 -4.21 2.64
CA THR A 34 -2.90 -4.11 1.21
C THR A 34 -1.56 -4.78 0.98
N ILE A 35 -1.56 -5.88 0.24
CA ILE A 35 -0.37 -6.69 -0.02
C ILE A 35 -0.14 -6.71 -1.53
N THR A 36 1.06 -6.35 -1.97
CA THR A 36 1.46 -6.47 -3.37
C THR A 36 2.47 -7.59 -3.53
N ALA A 37 2.24 -8.43 -4.53
CA ALA A 37 3.11 -9.55 -4.86
C ALA A 37 3.00 -9.91 -6.35
N TRP A 38 4.08 -10.43 -6.93
CA TRP A 38 4.09 -10.98 -8.28
C TRP A 38 3.82 -12.48 -8.22
N THR A 39 2.74 -12.92 -8.86
CA THR A 39 2.37 -14.33 -8.94
C THR A 39 1.36 -14.55 -10.06
N ASP A 40 1.14 -15.79 -10.44
CA ASP A 40 0.10 -16.18 -11.39
C ASP A 40 -1.30 -16.19 -10.73
N LYS A 41 -2.32 -16.15 -11.58
CA LYS A 41 -3.72 -16.09 -11.16
C LYS A 41 -4.14 -17.29 -10.32
N ASP A 42 -3.77 -18.51 -10.73
CA ASP A 42 -4.17 -19.74 -10.04
C ASP A 42 -3.56 -19.81 -8.63
N THR A 43 -2.36 -19.29 -8.49
CA THR A 43 -1.65 -19.26 -7.21
C THR A 43 -2.26 -18.22 -6.27
N ILE A 44 -2.57 -16.99 -6.76
CA ILE A 44 -3.17 -15.97 -5.90
C ILE A 44 -4.58 -16.36 -5.44
N GLU A 45 -5.38 -17.01 -6.28
CA GLU A 45 -6.68 -17.53 -5.87
C GLU A 45 -6.58 -18.53 -4.71
N LYS A 46 -5.59 -19.42 -4.75
CA LYS A 46 -5.33 -20.36 -3.65
C LYS A 46 -4.85 -19.66 -2.39
N VAL A 47 -4.05 -18.60 -2.52
CA VAL A 47 -3.59 -17.75 -1.40
C VAL A 47 -4.78 -17.08 -0.73
N VAL A 48 -5.65 -16.42 -1.50
CA VAL A 48 -6.85 -15.75 -1.00
C VAL A 48 -7.74 -16.73 -0.24
N LYS A 49 -8.07 -17.88 -0.82
CA LYS A 49 -8.86 -18.93 -0.15
C LYS A 49 -8.23 -19.42 1.16
N GLN A 50 -6.91 -19.46 1.25
CA GLN A 50 -6.22 -19.85 2.50
C GLN A 50 -6.22 -18.73 3.54
N ILE A 51 -6.16 -17.48 3.12
CA ILE A 51 -6.24 -16.31 4.01
C ILE A 51 -7.65 -16.20 4.60
N GLU A 52 -8.69 -16.34 3.79
CA GLU A 52 -10.09 -16.30 4.22
C GLU A 52 -10.45 -17.35 5.27
N LYS A 53 -9.77 -18.51 5.25
CA LYS A 53 -9.94 -19.55 6.27
C LYS A 53 -9.35 -19.18 7.66
N LYS A 54 -8.66 -18.04 7.79
CA LYS A 54 -8.14 -17.60 9.08
C LYS A 54 -9.25 -16.96 9.90
N ILE A 55 -9.37 -17.36 11.14
CA ILE A 55 -10.46 -16.92 12.04
C ILE A 55 -10.52 -15.40 12.23
N ASP A 56 -9.38 -14.72 12.13
CA ASP A 56 -9.28 -13.27 12.30
C ASP A 56 -9.47 -12.50 10.98
N VAL A 57 -9.74 -13.17 9.86
CA VAL A 57 -9.94 -12.55 8.56
C VAL A 57 -11.42 -12.50 8.25
N ILE A 58 -11.92 -11.31 7.99
CA ILE A 58 -13.32 -11.06 7.61
C ILE A 58 -13.52 -11.41 6.14
N GLN A 59 -12.68 -10.84 5.27
CA GLN A 59 -12.67 -11.05 3.83
C GLN A 59 -11.26 -10.93 3.29
N ALA A 60 -10.97 -11.60 2.17
CA ALA A 60 -9.79 -11.39 1.36
C ALA A 60 -10.16 -11.46 -0.13
N HIS A 61 -9.63 -10.53 -0.90
CA HIS A 61 -9.80 -10.48 -2.36
C HIS A 61 -8.46 -10.19 -3.01
N TYR A 62 -8.30 -10.60 -4.25
CA TYR A 62 -7.20 -10.13 -5.08
C TYR A 62 -7.74 -9.26 -6.22
N PHE A 63 -6.93 -8.35 -6.68
CA PHE A 63 -7.22 -7.44 -7.78
C PHE A 63 -5.99 -7.32 -8.65
N THR A 64 -6.22 -7.15 -9.94
CA THR A 64 -5.18 -6.73 -10.89
C THR A 64 -5.06 -5.20 -10.89
N GLU A 65 -3.99 -4.66 -11.48
CA GLU A 65 -3.77 -3.20 -11.51
C GLU A 65 -4.89 -2.45 -12.22
N ASP A 66 -5.57 -3.08 -13.19
CA ASP A 66 -6.69 -2.49 -13.94
C ASP A 66 -7.97 -2.34 -13.10
N GLU A 67 -8.07 -3.08 -12.00
CA GLU A 67 -9.25 -3.13 -11.14
C GLU A 67 -9.15 -2.21 -9.92
N ILE A 68 -8.02 -1.54 -9.74
CA ILE A 68 -7.73 -0.70 -8.58
C ILE A 68 -7.23 0.68 -8.99
N TYR A 69 -7.51 1.65 -8.14
CA TYR A 69 -6.79 2.92 -8.11
C TYR A 69 -5.86 2.92 -6.90
N PHE A 70 -4.59 3.21 -7.11
CA PHE A 70 -3.61 3.21 -6.03
C PHE A 70 -2.65 4.39 -6.10
N HIS A 71 -2.17 4.80 -4.94
CA HIS A 71 -1.08 5.76 -4.79
C HIS A 71 -0.09 5.27 -3.74
N GLU A 72 1.13 5.81 -3.84
CA GLU A 72 2.17 5.70 -2.82
C GLU A 72 2.61 7.09 -2.39
N ILE A 73 3.16 7.20 -1.20
CA ILE A 73 3.88 8.39 -0.74
C ILE A 73 5.35 8.04 -0.65
N ALA A 74 6.21 8.89 -1.19
CA ALA A 74 7.66 8.75 -1.08
C ALA A 74 8.29 10.00 -0.48
N LEU A 75 9.31 9.79 0.34
CA LEU A 75 10.15 10.84 0.91
C LEU A 75 11.57 10.64 0.42
N TYR A 76 12.14 11.72 -0.11
CA TYR A 76 13.53 11.81 -0.57
C TYR A 76 14.25 12.79 0.33
N LYS A 77 15.24 12.31 1.05
CA LYS A 77 16.17 13.17 1.76
C LYS A 77 17.32 13.51 0.81
N VAL A 78 17.48 14.77 0.51
CA VAL A 78 18.50 15.27 -0.41
C VAL A 78 19.46 16.21 0.28
N SER A 79 20.72 16.25 -0.16
CA SER A 79 21.70 17.23 0.32
C SER A 79 21.29 18.63 -0.10
N THR A 80 21.07 19.54 0.85
CA THR A 80 20.65 20.92 0.55
C THR A 80 21.66 21.66 -0.32
N PRO A 81 22.99 21.65 -0.04
CA PRO A 81 23.96 22.28 -0.92
C PRO A 81 23.89 21.74 -2.35
N ALA A 82 23.99 20.42 -2.52
CA ALA A 82 23.94 19.80 -3.85
C ALA A 82 22.61 20.06 -4.58
N PHE A 83 21.49 20.10 -3.86
CA PHE A 83 20.19 20.40 -4.41
C PHE A 83 20.04 21.86 -4.87
N GLN A 84 20.61 22.81 -4.13
CA GLN A 84 20.58 24.24 -4.46
C GLN A 84 21.54 24.61 -5.59
N GLU A 85 22.70 23.98 -5.65
CA GLU A 85 23.71 24.19 -6.70
C GLU A 85 23.29 23.62 -8.06
N THR A 86 22.29 22.72 -8.09
CA THR A 86 21.85 22.02 -9.29
C THR A 86 20.48 22.55 -9.76
N PRO A 87 20.40 23.48 -10.73
CA PRO A 87 19.14 24.01 -11.26
C PRO A 87 18.18 22.94 -11.79
N GLU A 88 18.73 21.84 -12.28
CA GLU A 88 17.98 20.68 -12.77
C GLU A 88 17.13 20.02 -11.68
N ALA A 89 17.61 20.01 -10.45
CA ALA A 89 16.87 19.44 -9.31
C ALA A 89 15.52 20.16 -9.09
N SER A 90 15.52 21.49 -9.15
CA SER A 90 14.29 22.28 -9.03
C SER A 90 13.33 22.05 -10.20
N LYS A 91 13.84 21.79 -11.42
CA LYS A 91 13.03 21.46 -12.58
C LYS A 91 12.39 20.07 -12.41
N LEU A 92 13.12 19.10 -11.85
CA LEU A 92 12.60 17.78 -11.54
C LEU A 92 11.42 17.84 -10.56
N ILE A 93 11.58 18.58 -9.46
CA ILE A 93 10.53 18.76 -8.47
C ILE A 93 9.24 19.27 -9.12
N ARG A 94 9.33 20.25 -10.01
CA ARG A 94 8.18 20.81 -10.73
C ARG A 94 7.59 19.82 -11.73
N ARG A 95 8.45 19.13 -12.52
CA ARG A 95 8.02 18.17 -13.54
C ARG A 95 7.22 17.03 -12.92
N TYR A 96 7.67 16.49 -11.80
CA TYR A 96 7.02 15.40 -11.10
C TYR A 96 5.94 15.87 -10.12
N ASN A 97 5.65 17.17 -10.04
CA ASN A 97 4.73 17.73 -9.05
C ASN A 97 5.04 17.25 -7.62
N ALA A 98 6.33 17.22 -7.30
CA ALA A 98 6.82 16.91 -5.97
C ALA A 98 6.87 18.17 -5.11
N ARG A 99 6.91 18.03 -3.80
CA ARG A 99 6.87 19.12 -2.85
C ARG A 99 8.07 19.06 -1.92
N VAL A 100 8.73 20.20 -1.72
CA VAL A 100 9.73 20.34 -0.65
C VAL A 100 8.98 20.61 0.64
N VAL A 101 9.10 19.73 1.63
CA VAL A 101 8.37 19.81 2.91
C VAL A 101 9.23 20.31 4.05
N GLU A 102 10.54 20.13 3.96
CA GLU A 102 11.49 20.63 4.95
C GLU A 102 12.80 21.04 4.26
N VAL A 103 13.41 22.12 4.75
CA VAL A 103 14.71 22.61 4.29
C VAL A 103 15.53 23.03 5.49
N ASN A 104 16.73 22.46 5.61
CA ASN A 104 17.74 22.95 6.54
C ASN A 104 19.11 23.03 5.84
N PRO A 105 20.14 23.59 6.47
CA PRO A 105 21.43 23.80 5.79
C PRO A 105 22.13 22.52 5.33
N VAL A 106 21.80 21.36 5.92
CA VAL A 106 22.46 20.09 5.63
C VAL A 106 21.64 19.25 4.66
N PHE A 107 20.33 19.12 4.87
CA PHE A 107 19.45 18.34 4.03
C PHE A 107 18.10 19.03 3.81
N SER A 108 17.47 18.65 2.73
CA SER A 108 16.06 18.96 2.44
C SER A 108 15.26 17.68 2.27
N ILE A 109 13.97 17.73 2.60
CA ILE A 109 13.04 16.63 2.40
C ILE A 109 12.07 16.98 1.28
N VAL A 110 12.03 16.13 0.29
CA VAL A 110 11.10 16.19 -0.85
C VAL A 110 10.09 15.08 -0.70
N GLU A 111 8.81 15.41 -0.84
CA GLU A 111 7.68 14.49 -0.84
C GLU A 111 7.12 14.36 -2.25
N LYS A 112 6.85 13.14 -2.67
CA LYS A 112 6.08 12.82 -3.88
C LYS A 112 4.98 11.84 -3.53
N ASN A 113 3.77 12.20 -3.92
CA ASN A 113 2.60 11.33 -3.92
C ASN A 113 2.24 11.00 -5.36
N GLY A 114 1.93 9.76 -5.66
CA GLY A 114 1.51 9.32 -6.99
C GLY A 114 1.73 7.86 -7.28
N MET A 115 1.84 7.55 -8.56
CA MET A 115 2.06 6.19 -9.06
C MET A 115 3.50 5.74 -8.78
N SER A 116 3.69 4.43 -8.58
CA SER A 116 5.01 3.84 -8.30
C SER A 116 6.06 4.17 -9.35
N GLU A 117 5.64 4.30 -10.62
CA GLU A 117 6.52 4.62 -11.76
C GLU A 117 7.09 6.03 -11.65
N ASP A 118 6.25 7.03 -11.37
CA ASP A 118 6.67 8.42 -11.16
C ASP A 118 7.64 8.54 -9.99
N ILE A 119 7.35 7.84 -8.90
CA ILE A 119 8.18 7.82 -7.70
C ILE A 119 9.56 7.24 -8.00
N THR A 120 9.60 6.11 -8.72
CA THR A 120 10.85 5.45 -9.10
C THR A 120 11.65 6.27 -10.11
N SER A 121 10.97 6.89 -11.08
CA SER A 121 11.59 7.75 -12.08
C SER A 121 12.23 8.99 -11.44
N LEU A 122 11.50 9.67 -10.56
CA LEU A 122 12.04 10.81 -9.81
C LEU A 122 13.26 10.40 -8.96
N TYR A 123 13.21 9.24 -8.30
CA TYR A 123 14.36 8.72 -7.56
C TYR A 123 15.57 8.53 -8.46
N GLY A 124 15.39 7.91 -9.63
CA GLY A 124 16.47 7.67 -10.59
C GLY A 124 17.13 8.97 -11.08
N GLU A 125 16.31 9.97 -11.43
CA GLU A 125 16.81 11.28 -11.89
C GLU A 125 17.50 12.06 -10.76
N LEU A 126 16.95 12.09 -9.55
CA LEU A 126 17.62 12.72 -8.40
C LEU A 126 18.92 12.01 -8.00
N LYS A 127 18.95 10.69 -8.11
CA LYS A 127 20.17 9.89 -7.88
C LYS A 127 21.26 10.19 -8.89
N ALA A 128 20.90 10.38 -10.16
CA ALA A 128 21.84 10.78 -11.22
C ALA A 128 22.49 12.15 -10.94
N LEU A 129 21.81 13.02 -10.22
CA LEU A 129 22.35 14.32 -9.76
C LEU A 129 23.19 14.21 -8.49
N ASN A 130 23.42 13.00 -7.97
CA ASN A 130 24.19 12.74 -6.74
C ASN A 130 23.73 13.53 -5.50
N CYS A 131 22.47 13.95 -5.45
CA CYS A 131 21.93 14.72 -4.31
C CYS A 131 21.17 13.87 -3.29
N VAL A 132 20.82 12.62 -3.59
CA VAL A 132 20.00 11.76 -2.73
C VAL A 132 20.83 11.17 -1.58
N LEU A 133 20.39 11.43 -0.35
CA LEU A 133 20.95 10.85 0.88
C LEU A 133 20.18 9.64 1.37
N GLN A 134 18.83 9.67 1.26
CA GLN A 134 17.96 8.60 1.69
C GLN A 134 16.66 8.61 0.88
N PHE A 135 16.08 7.44 0.67
CA PHE A 135 14.80 7.25 0.01
C PHE A 135 13.94 6.25 0.77
N VAL A 136 12.67 6.60 0.99
CA VAL A 136 11.69 5.74 1.64
C VAL A 136 10.34 5.90 0.95
N ARG A 137 9.57 4.83 0.83
CA ARG A 137 8.20 4.85 0.32
C ARG A 137 7.25 4.03 1.20
N SER A 138 5.96 4.38 1.17
CA SER A 138 4.94 3.77 2.02
C SER A 138 4.49 2.39 1.55
N GLY A 139 4.72 2.03 0.28
CA GLY A 139 3.95 0.99 -0.38
C GLY A 139 2.57 1.50 -0.82
N ARG A 140 1.82 0.64 -1.50
CA ARG A 140 0.55 1.01 -2.15
C ARG A 140 -0.59 1.19 -1.14
N VAL A 141 -1.29 2.31 -1.23
CA VAL A 141 -2.63 2.50 -0.68
C VAL A 141 -3.59 2.39 -1.86
N ALA A 142 -4.52 1.44 -1.81
CA ALA A 142 -5.36 1.09 -2.95
C ALA A 142 -6.85 1.05 -2.59
N ILE A 143 -7.67 1.46 -3.55
CA ILE A 143 -9.13 1.30 -3.55
C ILE A 143 -9.54 0.60 -4.84
N THR A 144 -10.66 -0.11 -4.81
CA THR A 144 -11.22 -0.74 -6.01
C THR A 144 -11.90 0.30 -6.89
N THR A 145 -11.87 0.10 -8.21
CA THR A 145 -12.62 0.92 -9.17
C THR A 145 -14.11 0.60 -9.18
N SER A 146 -14.52 -0.51 -8.54
CA SER A 146 -15.92 -0.89 -8.43
C SER A 146 -16.68 0.02 -7.46
N CYS A 147 -17.97 0.29 -7.75
CA CYS A 147 -18.80 1.22 -6.97
C CYS A 147 -19.15 0.73 -5.55
N PHE A 148 -18.75 -0.50 -5.16
CA PHE A 148 -19.20 -1.11 -3.90
C PHE A 148 -18.03 -1.64 -3.08
N GLU A 149 -17.78 -1.03 -1.95
CA GLU A 149 -16.97 -1.61 -0.88
C GLU A 149 -17.95 -2.26 0.14
N ARG A 150 -18.22 -3.58 -0.05
CA ARG A 150 -19.30 -4.31 0.65
C ARG A 150 -18.94 -4.81 2.06
N VAL A 151 -17.95 -4.23 2.73
CA VAL A 151 -17.55 -4.73 4.07
C VAL A 151 -18.68 -4.53 5.09
N ASN A 152 -19.38 -3.41 5.04
CA ASN A 152 -20.51 -3.15 5.93
C ASN A 152 -21.67 -4.12 5.67
N GLU A 153 -22.07 -4.30 4.40
CA GLU A 153 -23.13 -5.26 4.02
C GLU A 153 -22.79 -6.70 4.42
N PHE A 154 -21.51 -7.08 4.32
CA PHE A 154 -21.06 -8.41 4.73
C PHE A 154 -21.11 -8.59 6.25
N LEU A 155 -20.73 -7.58 7.02
CA LEU A 155 -20.81 -7.61 8.49
C LEU A 155 -22.26 -7.61 8.97
N ASP A 156 -23.12 -6.80 8.38
CA ASP A 156 -24.55 -6.74 8.67
C ASP A 156 -25.24 -8.07 8.35
N GLY A 157 -24.88 -8.69 7.22
CA GLY A 157 -25.37 -10.01 6.84
C GLY A 157 -24.95 -11.13 7.81
N ARG A 158 -23.72 -11.09 8.31
CA ARG A 158 -23.25 -12.05 9.33
C ARG A 158 -23.92 -11.86 10.68
N GLU A 159 -24.15 -10.62 11.10
CA GLU A 159 -24.84 -10.31 12.33
C GLU A 159 -26.30 -10.78 12.27
N ALA A 160 -26.98 -10.58 11.13
CA ALA A 160 -28.32 -11.08 10.90
C ALA A 160 -28.39 -12.62 10.98
N MET A 161 -27.44 -13.33 10.36
CA MET A 161 -27.35 -14.80 10.43
C MET A 161 -27.10 -15.30 11.87
N TYR A 162 -26.23 -14.63 12.60
CA TYR A 162 -25.94 -14.98 13.99
C TYR A 162 -27.17 -14.81 14.90
N ASN A 163 -27.92 -13.73 14.73
CA ASN A 163 -29.15 -13.46 15.49
C ASN A 163 -30.26 -14.47 15.14
N GLN A 164 -30.37 -14.88 13.86
CA GLN A 164 -31.33 -15.93 13.44
C GLN A 164 -30.99 -17.29 14.05
N SER A 165 -29.72 -17.67 14.09
CA SER A 165 -29.28 -18.94 14.68
C SER A 165 -29.50 -19.01 16.20
N LYS A 166 -29.43 -17.87 16.88
CA LYS A 166 -29.68 -17.77 18.32
C LYS A 166 -31.15 -17.91 18.66
N ASN A 167 -32.04 -17.31 17.86
CA ASN A 167 -33.50 -17.41 18.02
C ASN A 167 -34.09 -18.79 17.67
N GLN A 168 -33.34 -19.69 17.04
CA GLN A 168 -33.75 -21.07 16.75
C GLN A 168 -33.31 -22.06 17.83
N GLN A 169 -32.54 -21.63 18.82
CA GLN A 169 -32.05 -22.44 19.93
C GLN A 169 -32.77 -22.12 21.27
N GLU A 170 -33.68 -21.13 21.28
CA GLU A 170 -34.63 -20.86 22.33
C GLU A 170 -36.01 -21.48 22.00
#